data_f4ac793444251a589d83f238c03ed90f
#
_entry.id   f4ac793444251a589d83f238c03ed90f
#
_cell.length_a   1.000
_cell.length_b   1.000
_cell.length_c   1.000
_cell.angle_alpha   90.00
_cell.angle_beta   90.00
_cell.angle_gamma   90.00
#
_symmetry.space_group_name_H-M   'P 1'
#
loop_
_entity.id
_entity.type
_entity.pdbx_description
1 polymer ?
#
loop_
_entity_poly.entity_id
_entity_poly.type
_entity_poly.pdbx_seq_one_letter_code
_entity_poly.pdbx_strand_id
1 'polypeptide(L)'
;MSGKTSIAVLGGGSWGTALAHLLAHAGHSVALLVRDAAQAAHINAHHENPRYLRGVPLHPGIRAVAGDTGGPEQAEALAGIAILVLSVPCQAMRGTLRRLAGAVPPGCVLVNTAKGIEVS
;
A
#
# COMPACT_ATOMS: atom_id res chain seq x y z
N MET A 1 15.76 18.42 -7.97
CA MET A 1 15.34 17.32 -7.65
C MET A 1 13.93 17.15 -7.66
N SER A 2 13.57 16.12 -7.90
CA SER A 2 12.19 15.88 -8.10
C SER A 2 11.46 15.84 -6.78
N GLY A 3 10.25 16.12 -6.72
CA GLY A 3 9.48 15.98 -5.51
C GLY A 3 9.01 14.56 -5.25
N LYS A 4 9.68 13.57 -5.86
CA LYS A 4 9.23 12.20 -5.72
C LYS A 4 9.47 11.68 -4.31
N THR A 5 8.48 11.06 -3.72
CA THR A 5 8.56 10.46 -2.41
C THR A 5 8.25 8.98 -2.53
N SER A 6 8.93 8.15 -1.77
CA SER A 6 8.64 6.71 -1.76
C SER A 6 7.55 6.45 -0.73
N ILE A 7 6.45 5.92 -1.17
CA ILE A 7 5.27 5.69 -0.35
C ILE A 7 4.84 4.24 -0.49
N ALA A 8 4.48 3.63 0.62
CA ALA A 8 3.86 2.30 0.59
C ALA A 8 2.42 2.44 1.08
N VAL A 9 1.50 1.73 0.42
CA VAL A 9 0.11 1.66 0.83
C VAL A 9 -0.17 0.22 1.23
N LEU A 10 -0.56 -0.01 2.47
CA LEU A 10 -0.88 -1.34 2.95
C LEU A 10 -2.37 -1.56 2.85
N GLY A 11 -2.76 -2.55 2.07
CA GLY A 11 -4.17 -2.88 1.88
C GLY A 11 -4.59 -2.72 0.43
N GLY A 12 -4.91 -3.82 -0.24
CA GLY A 12 -5.29 -3.82 -1.64
C GLY A 12 -6.78 -3.72 -1.89
N GLY A 13 -7.56 -3.21 -0.94
CA GLY A 13 -8.97 -2.98 -1.13
C GLY A 13 -9.23 -1.77 -2.01
N SER A 14 -10.51 -1.43 -2.19
CA SER A 14 -10.87 -0.32 -3.08
C SER A 14 -10.26 0.99 -2.66
N TRP A 15 -10.32 1.28 -1.37
CA TRP A 15 -9.82 2.55 -0.87
C TRP A 15 -8.30 2.63 -0.98
N GLY A 16 -7.60 1.56 -0.59
CA GLY A 16 -6.15 1.53 -0.69
C GLY A 16 -5.67 1.62 -2.13
N THR A 17 -6.35 0.92 -3.03
CA THR A 17 -6.02 0.95 -4.44
C THR A 17 -6.22 2.36 -5.02
N ALA A 18 -7.32 3.01 -4.66
CA ALA A 18 -7.59 4.36 -5.14
C ALA A 18 -6.54 5.35 -4.63
N LEU A 19 -6.15 5.23 -3.37
CA LEU A 19 -5.11 6.09 -2.82
C LEU A 19 -3.78 5.88 -3.51
N ALA A 20 -3.42 4.62 -3.78
CA ALA A 20 -2.19 4.32 -4.48
C ALA A 20 -2.19 4.97 -5.86
N HIS A 21 -3.32 4.89 -6.55
CA HIS A 21 -3.43 5.49 -7.88
C HIS A 21 -3.25 7.01 -7.81
N LEU A 22 -3.91 7.67 -6.86
CA LEU A 22 -3.79 9.10 -6.73
C LEU A 22 -2.36 9.54 -6.42
N LEU A 23 -1.69 8.81 -5.53
CA LEU A 23 -0.34 9.15 -5.16
C LEU A 23 0.64 8.94 -6.31
N ALA A 24 0.46 7.85 -7.06
CA ALA A 24 1.31 7.59 -8.21
C ALA A 24 1.08 8.63 -9.30
N HIS A 25 -0.18 9.03 -9.48
CA HIS A 25 -0.52 10.05 -10.47
C HIS A 25 0.10 11.40 -10.11
N ALA A 26 0.30 11.64 -8.81
CA ALA A 26 0.95 12.87 -8.36
C ALA A 26 2.48 12.83 -8.52
N GLY A 27 3.03 11.72 -8.99
CA GLY A 27 4.45 11.63 -9.28
C GLY A 27 5.27 10.87 -8.25
N HIS A 28 4.63 10.27 -7.25
CA HIS A 28 5.37 9.55 -6.22
C HIS A 28 5.61 8.10 -6.61
N SER A 29 6.61 7.49 -6.00
CA SER A 29 6.88 6.08 -6.18
C SER A 29 6.03 5.31 -5.17
N VAL A 30 5.12 4.46 -5.65
CA VAL A 30 4.14 3.82 -4.78
C VAL A 30 4.27 2.31 -4.84
N ALA A 31 4.39 1.67 -3.67
CA ALA A 31 4.28 0.23 -3.53
C ALA A 31 2.95 -0.07 -2.87
N LEU A 32 2.14 -0.90 -3.52
CA LEU A 32 0.86 -1.33 -2.96
C LEU A 32 1.06 -2.72 -2.38
N LEU A 33 0.94 -2.85 -1.07
CA LEU A 33 1.22 -4.10 -0.39
C LEU A 33 -0.07 -4.90 -0.26
N VAL A 34 -0.10 -6.08 -0.85
CA VAL A 34 -1.26 -6.95 -0.85
C VAL A 34 -0.87 -8.32 -0.34
N ARG A 35 -1.83 -9.14 0.03
CA ARG A 35 -1.53 -10.47 0.53
C ARG A 35 -1.61 -11.53 -0.56
N ASP A 36 -2.39 -11.30 -1.59
CA ASP A 36 -2.66 -12.28 -2.63
C ASP A 36 -1.67 -12.13 -3.78
N ALA A 37 -0.87 -13.14 -4.02
CA ALA A 37 0.14 -13.10 -5.08
C ALA A 37 -0.49 -12.97 -6.46
N ALA A 38 -1.65 -13.58 -6.68
CA ALA A 38 -2.32 -13.47 -7.98
C ALA A 38 -2.81 -12.04 -8.23
N GLN A 39 -3.30 -11.39 -7.18
CA GLN A 39 -3.74 -10.01 -7.28
C GLN A 39 -2.55 -9.10 -7.62
N ALA A 40 -1.42 -9.31 -6.95
CA ALA A 40 -0.23 -8.50 -7.22
C ALA A 40 0.26 -8.70 -8.63
N ALA A 41 0.30 -9.94 -9.10
CA ALA A 41 0.75 -10.23 -10.45
C ALA A 41 -0.15 -9.56 -11.49
N HIS A 42 -1.46 -9.60 -11.26
CA HIS A 42 -2.39 -8.98 -12.19
C HIS A 42 -2.22 -7.47 -12.22
N ILE A 43 -2.08 -6.85 -11.06
CA ILE A 43 -1.88 -5.41 -10.98
C ILE A 43 -0.62 -5.00 -11.74
N ASN A 44 0.48 -5.73 -11.55
CA ASN A 44 1.74 -5.38 -12.19
C ASN A 44 1.70 -5.61 -13.69
N ALA A 45 0.97 -6.62 -14.15
CA ALA A 45 0.92 -6.95 -15.56
C ALA A 45 -0.10 -6.13 -16.33
N HIS A 46 -1.23 -5.82 -15.72
CA HIS A 46 -2.34 -5.20 -16.43
C HIS A 46 -2.72 -3.82 -15.91
N HIS A 47 -2.10 -3.36 -14.84
CA HIS A 47 -2.40 -2.06 -14.24
C HIS A 47 -3.88 -1.92 -13.91
N GLU A 48 -4.40 -2.97 -13.27
CA GLU A 48 -5.79 -3.03 -12.87
C GLU A 48 -5.89 -3.94 -11.64
N ASN A 49 -6.72 -3.58 -10.68
CA ASN A 49 -6.96 -4.44 -9.53
C ASN A 49 -8.21 -5.26 -9.81
N PRO A 50 -8.07 -6.57 -10.10
CA PRO A 50 -9.21 -7.36 -10.54
C PRO A 50 -10.24 -7.59 -9.44
N ARG A 51 -9.84 -7.47 -8.19
CA ARG A 51 -10.73 -7.71 -7.07
C ARG A 51 -11.44 -6.43 -6.64
N TYR A 52 -10.77 -5.30 -6.77
CA TYR A 52 -11.31 -4.01 -6.39
C TYR A 52 -11.06 -3.04 -7.54
N LEU A 53 -11.95 -2.14 -7.77
CA LEU A 53 -11.83 -1.14 -8.83
C LEU A 53 -11.62 -1.77 -10.21
N ARG A 54 -12.33 -2.86 -10.46
CA ARG A 54 -12.23 -3.54 -11.74
C ARG A 54 -12.62 -2.58 -12.87
N GLY A 55 -11.88 -2.63 -13.95
CA GLY A 55 -12.15 -1.76 -15.11
C GLY A 55 -11.60 -0.35 -14.99
N VAL A 56 -10.98 -0.02 -13.87
CA VAL A 56 -10.39 1.30 -13.69
C VAL A 56 -8.88 1.16 -13.91
N PRO A 57 -8.33 1.84 -14.93
CA PRO A 57 -6.89 1.75 -15.18
C PRO A 57 -6.12 2.37 -14.02
N LEU A 58 -5.09 1.69 -13.55
CA LEU A 58 -4.23 2.19 -12.50
C LEU A 58 -2.97 2.78 -13.11
N HIS A 59 -2.40 3.74 -12.41
CA HIS A 59 -1.18 4.38 -12.87
C HIS A 59 -0.05 3.33 -12.94
N PRO A 60 0.72 3.29 -14.02
CA PRO A 60 1.78 2.27 -14.15
C PRO A 60 2.92 2.45 -13.15
N GLY A 61 2.97 3.54 -12.43
CA GLY A 61 3.96 3.73 -11.38
C GLY A 61 3.68 2.98 -10.09
N ILE A 62 2.52 2.29 -10.01
CA ILE A 62 2.22 1.48 -8.85
C ILE A 62 2.86 0.11 -9.02
N ARG A 63 3.61 -0.32 -7.99
CA ARG A 63 4.13 -1.67 -7.97
C ARG A 63 3.45 -2.43 -6.85
N ALA A 64 2.78 -3.51 -7.17
CA ALA A 64 2.13 -4.34 -6.17
C ALA A 64 3.11 -5.38 -5.65
N VAL A 65 3.14 -5.56 -4.34
CA VAL A 65 4.04 -6.50 -3.68
C VAL A 65 3.19 -7.43 -2.83
N ALA A 66 3.26 -8.72 -3.13
CA ALA A 66 2.50 -9.70 -2.39
C ALA A 66 3.31 -10.22 -1.21
N GLY A 67 2.64 -10.74 -0.21
CA GLY A 67 3.29 -11.37 0.92
C GLY A 67 2.54 -11.15 2.20
N ASP A 68 3.03 -11.78 3.25
CA ASP A 68 2.45 -11.60 4.58
C ASP A 68 2.86 -10.25 5.13
N THR A 69 1.97 -9.64 5.88
CA THR A 69 2.29 -8.39 6.58
C THR A 69 3.48 -8.64 7.50
N GLY A 70 4.55 -7.86 7.29
CA GLY A 70 5.77 -8.06 8.06
C GLY A 70 6.66 -9.15 7.52
N GLY A 71 6.29 -9.82 6.43
CA GLY A 71 7.12 -10.84 5.83
C GLY A 71 8.26 -10.24 5.01
N PRO A 72 9.16 -11.09 4.51
CA PRO A 72 10.37 -10.59 3.85
C PRO A 72 10.11 -9.79 2.58
N GLU A 73 9.12 -10.17 1.80
CA GLU A 73 8.84 -9.44 0.57
C GLU A 73 8.37 -8.02 0.86
N GLN A 74 7.48 -7.88 1.83
CA GLN A 74 6.97 -6.57 2.18
C GLN A 74 7.98 -5.76 2.97
N ALA A 75 8.79 -6.42 3.77
CA ALA A 75 9.85 -5.72 4.49
C ALA A 75 10.83 -5.07 3.51
N GLU A 76 11.15 -5.77 2.44
CA GLU A 76 12.03 -5.22 1.43
C GLU A 76 11.39 -4.01 0.76
N ALA A 77 10.10 -4.08 0.48
CA ALA A 77 9.39 -2.96 -0.14
C ALA A 77 9.30 -1.76 0.79
N LEU A 78 9.30 -2.00 2.11
CA LEU A 78 9.21 -0.92 3.08
C LEU A 78 10.55 -0.25 3.35
N ALA A 79 11.65 -0.88 2.95
CA ALA A 79 12.96 -0.30 3.19
C ALA A 79 13.07 1.03 2.44
N GLY A 80 13.42 2.08 3.15
CA GLY A 80 13.63 3.37 2.52
C GLY A 80 12.40 4.19 2.24
N ILE A 81 11.19 3.73 2.60
CA ILE A 81 10.01 4.54 2.35
C ILE A 81 9.94 5.70 3.32
N ALA A 82 9.33 6.78 2.87
CA ALA A 82 9.15 7.96 3.70
C ALA A 82 7.77 8.00 4.34
N ILE A 83 6.77 7.41 3.70
CA ILE A 83 5.39 7.44 4.19
C ILE A 83 4.78 6.05 4.04
N LEU A 84 4.13 5.59 5.09
CA LEU A 84 3.36 4.35 5.05
C LEU A 84 1.90 4.68 5.28
N VAL A 85 1.07 4.39 4.29
CA VAL A 85 -0.37 4.63 4.38
C VAL A 85 -1.03 3.32 4.78
N LEU A 86 -1.75 3.35 5.89
CA LEU A 86 -2.42 2.16 6.40
C LEU A 86 -3.89 2.22 6.01
N SER A 87 -4.30 1.31 5.14
CA SER A 87 -5.67 1.26 4.67
C SER A 87 -6.24 -0.11 5.02
N VAL A 88 -6.25 -0.41 6.31
CA VAL A 88 -6.77 -1.68 6.81
C VAL A 88 -7.86 -1.39 7.82
N PRO A 89 -8.75 -2.35 8.10
CA PRO A 89 -9.81 -2.12 9.07
C PRO A 89 -9.26 -1.74 10.43
N CYS A 90 -10.02 -0.90 11.12
CA CYS A 90 -9.58 -0.38 12.41
C CYS A 90 -9.25 -1.49 13.40
N GLN A 91 -10.05 -2.54 13.43
CA GLN A 91 -9.83 -3.60 14.37
C GLN A 91 -8.58 -4.43 14.05
N ALA A 92 -8.05 -4.32 12.85
CA ALA A 92 -6.82 -5.01 12.48
C ALA A 92 -5.59 -4.15 12.69
N MET A 93 -5.76 -2.89 13.02
CA MET A 93 -4.66 -1.93 13.00
C MET A 93 -3.56 -2.28 13.99
N ARG A 94 -3.91 -2.66 15.20
CA ARG A 94 -2.91 -2.94 16.22
C ARG A 94 -2.03 -4.13 15.84
N GLY A 95 -2.65 -5.20 15.37
CA GLY A 95 -1.89 -6.36 14.94
C GLY A 95 -1.00 -6.06 13.75
N THR A 96 -1.52 -5.25 12.83
CA THR A 96 -0.76 -4.85 11.65
C THR A 96 0.47 -4.04 12.05
N LEU A 97 0.31 -3.08 12.94
CA LEU A 97 1.43 -2.25 13.39
C LEU A 97 2.49 -3.08 14.10
N ARG A 98 2.06 -4.07 14.89
CA ARG A 98 3.02 -4.95 15.53
C ARG A 98 3.87 -5.70 14.53
N ARG A 99 3.24 -6.24 13.49
CA ARG A 99 3.96 -7.00 12.48
C ARG A 99 4.92 -6.14 11.69
N LEU A 100 4.59 -4.87 11.51
CA LEU A 100 5.41 -3.97 10.72
C LEU A 100 6.50 -3.27 11.52
N ALA A 101 6.48 -3.37 12.84
CA ALA A 101 7.34 -2.55 13.68
C ALA A 101 8.81 -2.67 13.33
N GLY A 102 9.27 -3.87 12.98
CA GLY A 102 10.68 -4.06 12.66
C GLY A 102 11.04 -3.74 11.23
N ALA A 103 10.03 -3.52 10.36
CA ALA A 103 10.27 -3.29 8.94
C ALA A 103 10.15 -1.82 8.55
N VAL A 104 9.49 -1.02 9.37
CA VAL A 104 9.26 0.39 9.04
C VAL A 104 10.48 1.20 9.41
N PRO A 105 11.02 2.00 8.49
CA PRO A 105 12.23 2.78 8.80
C PRO A 105 11.98 3.83 9.87
N PRO A 106 12.99 4.16 10.67
CA PRO A 106 12.86 5.27 11.61
C PRO A 106 12.54 6.55 10.86
N GLY A 107 11.66 7.36 11.42
CA GLY A 107 11.29 8.61 10.79
C GLY A 107 10.23 8.50 9.73
N CYS A 108 9.78 7.29 9.42
CA CYS A 108 8.70 7.11 8.46
C CYS A 108 7.40 7.67 9.03
N VAL A 109 6.66 8.41 8.21
CA VAL A 109 5.39 8.98 8.62
C VAL A 109 4.29 7.93 8.38
N LEU A 110 3.48 7.69 9.40
CA LEU A 110 2.37 6.75 9.29
C LEU A 110 1.08 7.53 9.09
N VAL A 111 0.34 7.18 8.06
CA VAL A 111 -0.95 7.80 7.78
C VAL A 111 -2.03 6.74 7.87
N ASN A 112 -2.98 6.95 8.76
CA ASN A 112 -4.07 6.01 8.95
C ASN A 112 -5.31 6.51 8.23
N THR A 113 -5.75 5.79 7.23
CA THR A 113 -6.92 6.18 6.44
C THR A 113 -8.15 5.35 6.79
N ALA A 114 -8.06 4.53 7.80
CA ALA A 114 -9.19 3.68 8.16
C ALA A 114 -10.17 4.37 9.07
N LYS A 115 -9.96 5.61 9.39
CA LYS A 115 -10.75 6.29 10.39
C LYS A 115 -12.22 6.33 10.09
N GLY A 116 -12.59 6.31 8.85
CA GLY A 116 -13.99 6.37 8.52
C GLY A 116 -14.76 5.17 8.98
N ILE A 117 -14.07 4.10 9.26
CA ILE A 117 -14.72 2.88 9.59
C ILE A 117 -15.25 2.88 11.00
N GLU A 118 -14.53 3.49 11.86
CA GLU A 118 -14.94 3.42 13.22
C GLU A 118 -15.84 4.55 13.60
N VAL A 119 -16.21 5.31 12.71
CA VAL A 119 -17.06 6.38 13.02
C VAL A 119 -18.27 5.97 13.73
N SER A 120 -18.71 4.94 13.55
CA SER A 120 -19.90 4.58 14.25
C SER A 120 -19.82 4.71 15.70
#